data_5bb92fb46f9ffbbf321a9426b0000c4c
#
_entry.id   5bb92fb46f9ffbbf321a9426b0000c4c
#
_cell.length_a   1.000
_cell.length_b   1.000
_cell.length_c   1.000
_cell.angle_alpha   90.00
_cell.angle_beta   90.00
_cell.angle_gamma   90.00
#
_symmetry.space_group_name_H-M   'P 1'
#
loop_
_entity.id
_entity.type
_entity.pdbx_description
1 polymer ?
#
loop_
_entity_poly.entity_id
_entity_poly.type
_entity_poly.pdbx_seq_one_letter_code
_entity_poly.pdbx_strand_id
1 'polypeptide(L)'
;MDYRIERDSIGGIQVPSDKYWAAQTQRSLENFKIGDQRMPIEIIRAFAVLKKCAAMTNHELGVLSEEKMQLISQVCDEIVAGDLDDQFPLVIWQTGRGTQSNMNVNEVIANRGHVLSGGKLSDENKVLHPNDDVNKSQSSNDTFPTAMSIAVYKQMVDFSIPGLQVLKDSFKKKARDFKDVVKIGRTHFMDATPLTLGQEFSGYRRQLEMSIKAIENAMVGAQEIALGGTAVGTGLNTPKGYAELVAKKISAEMAMPFRSA
;
A
#
# COMPACT_ATOMS: atom_id res chain seq x y z
N MET A 1 27.70 -16.04 -1.04
CA MET A 1 26.90 -14.93 -1.63
C MET A 1 27.87 -13.85 -2.01
N ASP A 2 27.75 -13.31 -3.21
CA ASP A 2 28.55 -12.16 -3.63
C ASP A 2 27.87 -10.88 -3.14
N TYR A 3 28.69 -9.87 -2.82
CA TYR A 3 28.22 -8.58 -2.32
C TYR A 3 28.74 -7.45 -3.21
N ARG A 4 27.96 -6.39 -3.33
CA ARG A 4 28.39 -5.11 -3.89
C ARG A 4 28.38 -4.04 -2.80
N ILE A 5 29.11 -2.95 -3.01
CA ILE A 5 29.09 -1.80 -2.10
C ILE A 5 28.10 -0.77 -2.63
N GLU A 6 27.06 -0.49 -1.83
CA GLU A 6 26.16 0.63 -2.03
C GLU A 6 26.55 1.77 -1.08
N ARG A 7 26.30 3.01 -1.48
CA ARG A 7 26.68 4.20 -0.70
C ARG A 7 25.49 5.11 -0.46
N ASP A 8 25.46 5.71 0.72
CA ASP A 8 24.54 6.78 1.07
C ASP A 8 25.29 7.88 1.86
N SER A 9 24.58 8.85 2.43
CA SER A 9 25.17 9.93 3.23
C SER A 9 25.91 9.47 4.49
N ILE A 10 25.65 8.22 4.95
CA ILE A 10 26.28 7.63 6.15
C ILE A 10 27.59 6.91 5.77
N GLY A 11 27.72 6.46 4.49
CA GLY A 11 28.90 5.75 3.99
C GLY A 11 28.55 4.50 3.21
N GLY A 12 29.58 3.67 2.95
CA GLY A 12 29.42 2.41 2.21
C GLY A 12 28.86 1.28 3.09
N ILE A 13 28.07 0.40 2.47
CA ILE A 13 27.54 -0.82 3.11
C ILE A 13 27.48 -1.95 2.09
N GLN A 14 27.68 -3.18 2.54
CA GLN A 14 27.61 -4.38 1.71
C GLN A 14 26.14 -4.78 1.48
N VAL A 15 25.74 -4.93 0.21
CA VAL A 15 24.41 -5.39 -0.20
C VAL A 15 24.59 -6.64 -1.06
N PRO A 16 23.76 -7.69 -0.92
CA PRO A 16 23.83 -8.85 -1.80
C PRO A 16 23.75 -8.45 -3.28
N SER A 17 24.63 -9.01 -4.12
CA SER A 17 24.77 -8.57 -5.52
C SER A 17 23.56 -8.85 -6.40
N ASP A 18 22.71 -9.80 -5.99
CA ASP A 18 21.49 -10.21 -6.69
C ASP A 18 20.23 -9.38 -6.30
N LYS A 19 20.35 -8.48 -5.32
CA LYS A 19 19.21 -7.72 -4.80
C LYS A 19 19.16 -6.29 -5.37
N TYR A 20 17.94 -5.82 -5.67
CA TYR A 20 17.72 -4.46 -6.18
C TYR A 20 17.68 -3.39 -5.09
N TRP A 21 17.46 -3.73 -3.81
CA TRP A 21 17.57 -2.73 -2.76
C TRP A 21 19.01 -2.21 -2.59
N ALA A 22 19.15 -1.06 -1.93
CA ALA A 22 20.44 -0.40 -1.73
C ALA A 22 20.74 -0.16 -0.24
N ALA A 23 21.52 0.89 0.04
CA ALA A 23 22.10 1.14 1.35
C ALA A 23 21.07 1.38 2.46
N GLN A 24 20.01 2.13 2.22
CA GLN A 24 19.00 2.46 3.23
C GLN A 24 18.23 1.21 3.67
N THR A 25 17.84 0.37 2.74
CA THR A 25 17.17 -0.91 3.04
C THR A 25 18.12 -1.83 3.80
N GLN A 26 19.37 -1.95 3.35
CA GLN A 26 20.35 -2.81 4.03
C GLN A 26 20.59 -2.36 5.47
N ARG A 27 20.73 -1.04 5.73
CA ARG A 27 20.82 -0.50 7.09
C ARG A 27 19.59 -0.82 7.93
N SER A 28 18.41 -0.75 7.33
CA SER A 28 17.17 -1.11 8.03
C SER A 28 17.17 -2.58 8.47
N LEU A 29 17.62 -3.50 7.61
CA LEU A 29 17.76 -4.92 7.94
C LEU A 29 18.76 -5.17 9.09
N GLU A 30 19.81 -4.37 9.16
CA GLU A 30 20.82 -4.49 10.23
C GLU A 30 20.36 -3.88 11.55
N ASN A 31 19.63 -2.76 11.49
CA ASN A 31 19.21 -1.98 12.65
C ASN A 31 17.92 -2.49 13.31
N PHE A 32 16.97 -3.04 12.53
CA PHE A 32 15.64 -3.41 13.01
C PHE A 32 15.43 -4.94 12.98
N LYS A 33 16.16 -5.65 13.82
CA LYS A 33 16.00 -7.10 14.02
C LYS A 33 14.93 -7.40 15.08
N ILE A 34 13.71 -6.89 14.87
CA ILE A 34 12.61 -6.94 15.82
C ILE A 34 11.41 -7.62 15.16
N GLY A 35 11.05 -8.81 15.65
CA GLY A 35 9.96 -9.61 15.08
C GLY A 35 10.31 -10.18 13.71
N ASP A 36 9.33 -10.85 13.12
CA ASP A 36 9.44 -11.53 11.82
C ASP A 36 8.32 -11.11 10.85
N GLN A 37 7.34 -10.33 11.33
CA GLN A 37 6.25 -9.83 10.49
C GLN A 37 6.81 -8.81 9.49
N ARG A 38 6.65 -9.12 8.21
CA ARG A 38 7.06 -8.23 7.12
C ARG A 38 5.98 -7.22 6.78
N MET A 39 6.40 -6.13 6.12
CA MET A 39 5.45 -5.16 5.56
C MET A 39 4.47 -5.90 4.62
N PRO A 40 3.14 -5.72 4.81
CA PRO A 40 2.15 -6.35 3.92
C PRO A 40 2.41 -6.00 2.46
N ILE A 41 2.35 -7.01 1.60
CA ILE A 41 2.65 -6.84 0.16
C ILE A 41 1.65 -5.88 -0.51
N GLU A 42 0.44 -5.79 0.01
CA GLU A 42 -0.59 -4.85 -0.46
C GLU A 42 -0.14 -3.39 -0.31
N ILE A 43 0.59 -3.06 0.77
CA ILE A 43 1.19 -1.72 0.96
C ILE A 43 2.30 -1.49 -0.06
N ILE A 44 3.13 -2.48 -0.34
CA ILE A 44 4.20 -2.39 -1.35
C ILE A 44 3.61 -2.16 -2.75
N ARG A 45 2.57 -2.91 -3.12
CA ARG A 45 1.86 -2.72 -4.39
C ARG A 45 1.18 -1.35 -4.46
N ALA A 46 0.61 -0.88 -3.36
CA ALA A 46 0.06 0.47 -3.26
C ALA A 46 1.14 1.56 -3.43
N PHE A 47 2.32 1.37 -2.86
CA PHE A 47 3.48 2.23 -3.14
C PHE A 47 3.83 2.24 -4.62
N ALA A 48 3.86 1.09 -5.29
CA ALA A 48 4.17 1.03 -6.72
C ALA A 48 3.17 1.84 -7.55
N VAL A 49 1.87 1.69 -7.31
CA VAL A 49 0.84 2.53 -7.96
C VAL A 49 1.07 4.01 -7.69
N LEU A 50 1.32 4.39 -6.43
CA LEU A 50 1.61 5.76 -6.04
C LEU A 50 2.84 6.31 -6.78
N LYS A 51 3.96 5.56 -6.81
CA LYS A 51 5.21 5.97 -7.46
C LYS A 51 5.05 6.12 -8.97
N LYS A 52 4.33 5.22 -9.64
CA LYS A 52 3.98 5.33 -11.05
C LYS A 52 3.21 6.63 -11.32
N CYS A 53 2.13 6.87 -10.57
CA CYS A 53 1.31 8.07 -10.72
C CYS A 53 2.09 9.35 -10.39
N ALA A 54 2.97 9.33 -9.39
CA ALA A 54 3.86 10.43 -9.05
C ALA A 54 4.86 10.74 -10.17
N ALA A 55 5.48 9.72 -10.77
CA ALA A 55 6.38 9.88 -11.91
C ALA A 55 5.67 10.48 -13.13
N MET A 56 4.48 9.97 -13.46
CA MET A 56 3.63 10.50 -14.54
C MET A 56 3.23 11.95 -14.28
N THR A 57 2.92 12.29 -13.02
CA THR A 57 2.58 13.67 -12.62
C THR A 57 3.78 14.61 -12.73
N ASN A 58 4.94 14.18 -12.23
CA ASN A 58 6.17 14.96 -12.32
C ASN A 58 6.62 15.18 -13.77
N HIS A 59 6.40 14.20 -14.64
CA HIS A 59 6.66 14.37 -16.07
C HIS A 59 5.71 15.40 -16.70
N GLU A 60 4.40 15.28 -16.47
CA GLU A 60 3.41 16.23 -17.00
C GLU A 60 3.65 17.67 -16.53
N LEU A 61 4.14 17.83 -15.29
CA LEU A 61 4.50 19.12 -14.72
C LEU A 61 5.94 19.59 -15.09
N GLY A 62 6.64 18.86 -15.97
CA GLY A 62 7.93 19.27 -16.55
C GLY A 62 9.14 19.12 -15.61
N VAL A 63 9.03 18.39 -14.50
CA VAL A 63 10.13 18.24 -13.52
C VAL A 63 10.78 16.85 -13.53
N LEU A 64 10.32 15.93 -14.38
CA LEU A 64 10.91 14.62 -14.63
C LEU A 64 10.93 14.33 -16.14
N SER A 65 12.02 13.78 -16.66
CA SER A 65 12.11 13.44 -18.09
C SER A 65 11.22 12.24 -18.42
N GLU A 66 10.81 12.14 -19.69
CA GLU A 66 9.99 11.04 -20.19
C GLU A 66 10.68 9.68 -20.00
N GLU A 67 11.97 9.59 -20.32
CA GLU A 67 12.76 8.37 -20.14
C GLU A 67 12.72 7.85 -18.70
N LYS A 68 12.96 8.73 -17.73
CA LYS A 68 12.92 8.38 -16.30
C LYS A 68 11.50 7.97 -15.87
N MET A 69 10.50 8.70 -16.31
CA MET A 69 9.08 8.36 -16.03
C MET A 69 8.71 6.99 -16.57
N GLN A 70 9.14 6.64 -17.78
CA GLN A 70 8.87 5.33 -18.39
C GLN A 70 9.55 4.21 -17.62
N LEU A 71 10.84 4.36 -17.25
CA LEU A 71 11.56 3.38 -16.45
C LEU A 71 10.91 3.15 -15.07
N ILE A 72 10.55 4.22 -14.37
CA ILE A 72 9.85 4.14 -13.08
C ILE A 72 8.51 3.40 -13.26
N SER A 73 7.72 3.76 -14.27
CA SER A 73 6.42 3.15 -14.53
C SER A 73 6.54 1.67 -14.82
N GLN A 74 7.50 1.26 -15.65
CA GLN A 74 7.73 -0.13 -15.99
C GLN A 74 8.07 -0.98 -14.76
N VAL A 75 8.98 -0.50 -13.90
CA VAL A 75 9.32 -1.23 -12.66
C VAL A 75 8.14 -1.28 -11.69
N CYS A 76 7.36 -0.20 -11.60
CA CYS A 76 6.14 -0.20 -10.79
C CYS A 76 5.14 -1.28 -11.27
N ASP A 77 5.01 -1.47 -12.58
CA ASP A 77 4.16 -2.53 -13.13
C ASP A 77 4.68 -3.94 -12.79
N GLU A 78 6.02 -4.17 -12.82
CA GLU A 78 6.64 -5.42 -12.34
C GLU A 78 6.35 -5.66 -10.84
N ILE A 79 6.41 -4.62 -10.00
CA ILE A 79 6.07 -4.73 -8.56
C ILE A 79 4.59 -5.08 -8.37
N VAL A 80 3.67 -4.44 -9.11
CA VAL A 80 2.23 -4.73 -9.04
C VAL A 80 1.93 -6.15 -9.50
N ALA A 81 2.63 -6.64 -10.53
CA ALA A 81 2.52 -8.01 -11.04
C ALA A 81 3.04 -9.07 -10.03
N GLY A 82 3.92 -8.67 -9.11
CA GLY A 82 4.51 -9.57 -8.11
C GLY A 82 5.87 -10.14 -8.51
N ASP A 83 6.45 -9.70 -9.62
CA ASP A 83 7.72 -10.22 -10.14
C ASP A 83 8.92 -9.88 -9.23
N LEU A 84 8.75 -8.91 -8.33
CA LEU A 84 9.79 -8.39 -7.44
C LEU A 84 9.46 -8.56 -5.94
N ASP A 85 8.52 -9.42 -5.57
CA ASP A 85 8.05 -9.57 -4.18
C ASP A 85 9.18 -9.91 -3.19
N ASP A 86 10.22 -10.63 -3.62
CA ASP A 86 11.40 -10.97 -2.80
C ASP A 86 12.35 -9.80 -2.53
N GLN A 87 12.10 -8.64 -3.14
CA GLN A 87 12.90 -7.42 -2.98
C GLN A 87 12.44 -6.52 -1.80
N PHE A 88 11.39 -6.94 -1.06
CA PHE A 88 10.79 -6.16 0.03
C PHE A 88 10.89 -6.91 1.37
N PRO A 89 12.10 -7.05 1.95
CA PRO A 89 12.34 -7.91 3.10
C PRO A 89 12.06 -7.25 4.46
N LEU A 90 11.68 -5.97 4.49
CA LEU A 90 11.64 -5.19 5.72
C LEU A 90 10.51 -5.61 6.66
N VAL A 91 10.81 -5.65 7.96
CA VAL A 91 9.83 -5.89 9.02
C VAL A 91 8.96 -4.65 9.26
N ILE A 92 7.77 -4.85 9.84
CA ILE A 92 6.86 -3.76 10.22
C ILE A 92 7.40 -2.92 11.38
N TRP A 93 8.26 -3.49 12.24
CA TRP A 93 8.91 -2.85 13.37
C TRP A 93 10.12 -2.04 12.91
N GLN A 94 9.86 -0.90 12.30
CA GLN A 94 10.81 0.08 11.79
C GLN A 94 10.44 1.48 12.31
N THR A 95 11.03 2.56 11.78
CA THR A 95 10.61 3.91 12.18
C THR A 95 9.14 4.16 11.83
N GLY A 96 8.38 4.78 12.76
CA GLY A 96 6.93 4.89 12.69
C GLY A 96 6.37 5.69 11.51
N ARG A 97 7.23 6.40 10.76
CA ARG A 97 6.84 7.17 9.55
C ARG A 97 6.93 6.37 8.24
N GLY A 98 7.29 5.09 8.32
CA GLY A 98 7.44 4.23 7.13
C GLY A 98 8.57 4.63 6.19
N THR A 99 9.56 5.38 6.67
CA THR A 99 10.69 5.88 5.86
C THR A 99 11.45 4.72 5.21
N GLN A 100 11.72 3.65 5.95
CA GLN A 100 12.45 2.51 5.45
C GLN A 100 11.68 1.79 4.32
N SER A 101 10.37 1.61 4.47
CA SER A 101 9.53 1.01 3.41
C SER A 101 9.48 1.90 2.17
N ASN A 102 9.31 3.22 2.32
CA ASN A 102 9.38 4.16 1.20
C ASN A 102 10.73 4.10 0.50
N MET A 103 11.84 4.08 1.25
CA MET A 103 13.18 3.99 0.67
C MET A 103 13.43 2.64 0.02
N ASN A 104 12.96 1.54 0.58
CA ASN A 104 13.07 0.22 -0.04
C ASN A 104 12.41 0.21 -1.43
N VAL A 105 11.19 0.73 -1.54
CA VAL A 105 10.51 0.84 -2.84
C VAL A 105 11.28 1.75 -3.79
N ASN A 106 11.76 2.91 -3.33
CA ASN A 106 12.55 3.84 -4.15
C ASN A 106 13.84 3.20 -4.67
N GLU A 107 14.57 2.48 -3.81
CA GLU A 107 15.83 1.83 -4.15
C GLU A 107 15.63 0.68 -5.16
N VAL A 108 14.60 -0.15 -4.96
CA VAL A 108 14.24 -1.22 -5.88
C VAL A 108 13.88 -0.66 -7.24
N ILE A 109 13.04 0.38 -7.29
CA ILE A 109 12.64 1.04 -8.56
C ILE A 109 13.86 1.63 -9.26
N ALA A 110 14.73 2.35 -8.55
CA ALA A 110 15.89 3.00 -9.14
C ALA A 110 16.89 1.98 -9.71
N ASN A 111 17.23 0.95 -8.94
CA ASN A 111 18.19 -0.06 -9.35
C ASN A 111 17.65 -0.99 -10.45
N ARG A 112 16.39 -1.41 -10.35
CA ARG A 112 15.76 -2.22 -11.41
C ARG A 112 15.63 -1.42 -12.70
N GLY A 113 15.21 -0.15 -12.63
CA GLY A 113 15.12 0.74 -13.78
C GLY A 113 16.49 0.95 -14.46
N HIS A 114 17.57 1.09 -13.67
CA HIS A 114 18.92 1.15 -14.22
C HIS A 114 19.31 -0.12 -14.97
N VAL A 115 18.98 -1.29 -14.44
CA VAL A 115 19.22 -2.58 -15.13
C VAL A 115 18.39 -2.69 -16.41
N LEU A 116 17.14 -2.25 -16.41
CA LEU A 116 16.29 -2.23 -17.61
C LEU A 116 16.85 -1.30 -18.72
N SER A 117 17.54 -0.23 -18.34
CA SER A 117 18.22 0.65 -19.29
C SER A 117 19.55 0.08 -19.84
N GLY A 118 19.94 -1.15 -19.44
CA GLY A 118 21.17 -1.81 -19.87
C GLY A 118 22.36 -1.66 -18.93
N GLY A 119 22.20 -0.97 -17.79
CA GLY A 119 23.22 -0.80 -16.77
C GLY A 119 23.41 -2.02 -15.87
N LYS A 120 24.42 -1.98 -15.01
CA LYS A 120 24.72 -3.01 -14.01
C LYS A 120 24.54 -2.45 -12.60
N LEU A 121 24.13 -3.30 -11.66
CA LEU A 121 23.96 -2.90 -10.24
C LEU A 121 25.26 -2.37 -9.60
N SER A 122 26.42 -2.76 -10.12
CA SER A 122 27.75 -2.30 -9.68
C SER A 122 28.15 -0.92 -10.21
N ASP A 123 27.38 -0.32 -11.13
CA ASP A 123 27.73 0.97 -11.72
C ASP A 123 27.62 2.07 -10.67
N GLU A 124 28.59 2.98 -10.64
CA GLU A 124 28.59 4.15 -9.74
C GLU A 124 27.55 5.19 -10.15
N ASN A 125 27.39 5.41 -11.46
CA ASN A 125 26.43 6.36 -12.02
C ASN A 125 25.20 5.61 -12.55
N LYS A 126 24.08 5.77 -11.87
CA LYS A 126 22.83 5.13 -12.24
C LYS A 126 21.89 6.13 -12.94
N VAL A 127 21.08 5.64 -13.88
CA VAL A 127 20.11 6.48 -14.63
C VAL A 127 19.06 7.08 -13.70
N LEU A 128 18.65 6.34 -12.66
CA LEU A 128 17.66 6.78 -11.69
C LEU A 128 18.31 6.92 -10.31
N HIS A 129 17.97 8.01 -9.61
CA HIS A 129 18.33 8.22 -8.21
C HIS A 129 17.10 7.99 -7.30
N PRO A 130 17.19 7.19 -6.21
CA PRO A 130 16.05 6.86 -5.35
C PRO A 130 15.32 8.09 -4.78
N ASN A 131 16.07 9.12 -4.35
CA ASN A 131 15.48 10.34 -3.79
C ASN A 131 15.14 11.38 -4.84
N ASP A 132 16.07 11.66 -5.78
CA ASP A 132 15.94 12.82 -6.66
C ASP A 132 15.01 12.57 -7.83
N ASP A 133 14.81 11.30 -8.23
CA ASP A 133 13.94 10.91 -9.33
C ASP A 133 12.69 10.16 -8.83
N VAL A 134 12.87 9.02 -8.15
CA VAL A 134 11.73 8.17 -7.74
C VAL A 134 10.90 8.83 -6.64
N ASN A 135 11.54 9.51 -5.69
CA ASN A 135 10.86 10.23 -4.60
C ASN A 135 10.63 11.72 -4.88
N LYS A 136 10.80 12.15 -6.12
CA LYS A 136 10.64 13.56 -6.51
C LYS A 136 9.25 14.08 -6.14
N SER A 137 9.18 15.28 -5.57
CA SER A 137 7.95 15.94 -5.08
C SER A 137 7.22 15.18 -3.97
N GLN A 138 7.94 14.36 -3.20
CA GLN A 138 7.34 13.49 -2.17
C GLN A 138 8.16 13.53 -0.87
N SER A 139 7.54 13.03 0.20
CA SER A 139 8.17 12.70 1.48
C SER A 139 7.66 11.34 1.96
N SER A 140 8.39 10.65 2.82
CA SER A 140 7.84 9.47 3.51
C SER A 140 6.61 9.81 4.34
N ASN A 141 6.49 11.07 4.78
CA ASN A 141 5.38 11.53 5.62
C ASN A 141 4.05 11.61 4.86
N ASP A 142 4.06 11.79 3.55
CA ASP A 142 2.86 11.81 2.71
C ASP A 142 2.68 10.52 1.90
N THR A 143 3.78 9.86 1.48
CA THR A 143 3.71 8.63 0.68
C THR A 143 3.22 7.42 1.49
N PHE A 144 3.75 7.22 2.70
CA PHE A 144 3.39 6.04 3.49
C PHE A 144 1.90 6.02 3.89
N PRO A 145 1.32 7.09 4.47
CA PRO A 145 -0.11 7.12 4.75
C PRO A 145 -0.97 7.00 3.49
N THR A 146 -0.53 7.57 2.35
CA THR A 146 -1.23 7.40 1.07
C THR A 146 -1.21 5.95 0.62
N ALA A 147 -0.06 5.26 0.68
CA ALA A 147 0.02 3.83 0.35
C ALA A 147 -0.87 2.98 1.26
N MET A 148 -0.94 3.30 2.57
CA MET A 148 -1.87 2.64 3.50
C MET A 148 -3.33 2.86 3.09
N SER A 149 -3.73 4.08 2.76
CA SER A 149 -5.10 4.40 2.32
C SER A 149 -5.47 3.64 1.04
N ILE A 150 -4.58 3.62 0.04
CA ILE A 150 -4.79 2.86 -1.21
C ILE A 150 -4.93 1.36 -0.92
N ALA A 151 -4.02 0.78 -0.14
CA ALA A 151 -4.03 -0.64 0.19
C ALA A 151 -5.30 -1.05 0.94
N VAL A 152 -5.67 -0.30 1.99
CA VAL A 152 -6.88 -0.58 2.78
C VAL A 152 -8.13 -0.44 1.91
N TYR A 153 -8.25 0.64 1.14
CA TYR A 153 -9.42 0.86 0.28
C TYR A 153 -9.59 -0.29 -0.71
N LYS A 154 -8.51 -0.68 -1.39
CA LYS A 154 -8.53 -1.80 -2.33
C LYS A 154 -8.93 -3.13 -1.66
N GLN A 155 -8.36 -3.45 -0.50
CA GLN A 155 -8.69 -4.67 0.22
C GLN A 155 -10.15 -4.70 0.69
N MET A 156 -10.71 -3.56 1.08
CA MET A 156 -12.12 -3.48 1.46
C MET A 156 -13.04 -3.71 0.26
N VAL A 157 -12.76 -3.06 -0.88
CA VAL A 157 -13.59 -3.16 -2.09
C VAL A 157 -13.50 -4.54 -2.75
N ASP A 158 -12.29 -5.08 -2.90
CA ASP A 158 -12.06 -6.28 -3.68
C ASP A 158 -12.34 -7.58 -2.90
N PHE A 159 -12.17 -7.57 -1.57
CA PHE A 159 -12.22 -8.79 -0.77
C PHE A 159 -13.18 -8.71 0.43
N SER A 160 -13.02 -7.72 1.32
CA SER A 160 -13.72 -7.72 2.60
C SER A 160 -15.23 -7.52 2.45
N ILE A 161 -15.65 -6.50 1.71
CA ILE A 161 -17.08 -6.21 1.48
C ILE A 161 -17.75 -7.34 0.70
N PRO A 162 -17.19 -7.84 -0.43
CA PRO A 162 -17.75 -9.01 -1.12
C PRO A 162 -17.88 -10.24 -0.23
N GLY A 163 -16.84 -10.56 0.57
CA GLY A 163 -16.87 -11.67 1.51
C GLY A 163 -17.98 -11.53 2.56
N LEU A 164 -18.14 -10.35 3.15
CA LEU A 164 -19.20 -10.04 4.10
C LEU A 164 -20.60 -10.13 3.46
N GLN A 165 -20.75 -9.73 2.18
CA GLN A 165 -22.02 -9.88 1.44
C GLN A 165 -22.39 -11.35 1.27
N VAL A 166 -21.43 -12.21 0.86
CA VAL A 166 -21.65 -13.66 0.75
C VAL A 166 -22.10 -14.27 2.08
N LEU A 167 -21.43 -13.91 3.17
CA LEU A 167 -21.78 -14.38 4.51
C LEU A 167 -23.18 -13.89 4.92
N LYS A 168 -23.50 -12.63 4.69
CA LYS A 168 -24.83 -12.04 4.95
C LYS A 168 -25.94 -12.79 4.21
N ASP A 169 -25.73 -13.09 2.93
CA ASP A 169 -26.72 -13.80 2.11
C ASP A 169 -26.88 -15.25 2.58
N SER A 170 -25.81 -15.89 3.04
CA SER A 170 -25.86 -17.21 3.69
C SER A 170 -26.72 -17.19 4.96
N PHE A 171 -26.54 -16.19 5.83
CA PHE A 171 -27.37 -16.03 7.02
C PHE A 171 -28.83 -15.70 6.68
N LYS A 172 -29.07 -14.90 5.64
CA LYS A 172 -30.42 -14.62 5.11
C LYS A 172 -31.12 -15.92 4.70
N LYS A 173 -30.42 -16.81 4.01
CA LYS A 173 -30.93 -18.13 3.63
C LYS A 173 -31.23 -18.97 4.86
N LYS A 174 -30.29 -19.07 5.81
CA LYS A 174 -30.49 -19.85 7.06
C LYS A 174 -31.64 -19.32 7.93
N ALA A 175 -31.80 -17.99 8.00
CA ALA A 175 -32.93 -17.39 8.72
C ALA A 175 -34.27 -17.82 8.14
N ARG A 176 -34.36 -17.95 6.82
CA ARG A 176 -35.58 -18.46 6.15
C ARG A 176 -35.76 -19.96 6.32
N ASP A 177 -34.69 -20.74 6.10
CA ASP A 177 -34.76 -22.21 6.13
C ASP A 177 -35.11 -22.76 7.55
N PHE A 178 -34.70 -22.05 8.60
CA PHE A 178 -34.89 -22.43 10.01
C PHE A 178 -35.94 -21.56 10.73
N LYS A 179 -36.85 -20.91 10.01
CA LYS A 179 -37.84 -20.00 10.59
C LYS A 179 -38.79 -20.71 11.60
N ASP A 180 -39.05 -22.01 11.41
CA ASP A 180 -39.96 -22.82 12.22
C ASP A 180 -39.23 -23.77 13.19
N VAL A 181 -37.90 -23.74 13.24
CA VAL A 181 -37.10 -24.57 14.14
C VAL A 181 -37.02 -23.89 15.50
N VAL A 182 -37.81 -24.36 16.46
CA VAL A 182 -37.83 -23.82 17.82
C VAL A 182 -36.62 -24.30 18.62
N LYS A 183 -35.99 -23.38 19.33
CA LYS A 183 -34.90 -23.63 20.28
C LYS A 183 -35.06 -22.83 21.55
N ILE A 184 -34.33 -23.19 22.60
CA ILE A 184 -34.28 -22.39 23.82
C ILE A 184 -33.35 -21.18 23.62
N GLY A 185 -33.75 -20.01 24.07
CA GLY A 185 -32.91 -18.84 24.22
C GLY A 185 -31.99 -18.99 25.44
N ARG A 186 -30.89 -18.16 25.47
CA ARG A 186 -29.95 -18.18 26.58
C ARG A 186 -29.60 -16.75 26.98
N THR A 187 -29.78 -16.43 28.25
CA THR A 187 -29.39 -15.16 28.84
C THR A 187 -28.73 -15.43 30.17
N HIS A 188 -27.77 -14.61 30.58
CA HIS A 188 -27.10 -14.73 31.88
C HIS A 188 -26.62 -16.17 32.18
N PHE A 189 -26.10 -16.88 31.15
CA PHE A 189 -25.65 -18.27 31.19
C PHE A 189 -26.74 -19.31 31.57
N MET A 190 -28.00 -18.92 31.54
CA MET A 190 -29.14 -19.78 31.88
C MET A 190 -30.12 -19.86 30.72
N ASP A 191 -30.94 -20.90 30.72
CA ASP A 191 -32.05 -21.06 29.77
C ASP A 191 -33.05 -19.92 29.96
N ALA A 192 -33.44 -19.32 28.83
CA ALA A 192 -34.39 -18.22 28.79
C ALA A 192 -35.67 -18.63 28.01
N THR A 193 -36.34 -17.65 27.41
CA THR A 193 -37.54 -17.92 26.61
C THR A 193 -37.21 -18.59 25.28
N PRO A 194 -38.13 -19.42 24.71
CA PRO A 194 -37.97 -19.98 23.38
C PRO A 194 -37.88 -18.91 22.28
N LEU A 195 -37.12 -19.20 21.25
CA LEU A 195 -37.08 -18.48 19.98
C LEU A 195 -36.87 -19.46 18.84
N THR A 196 -36.92 -19.01 17.59
CA THR A 196 -36.57 -19.87 16.47
C THR A 196 -35.10 -19.68 16.09
N LEU A 197 -34.46 -20.74 15.56
CA LEU A 197 -33.13 -20.70 15.03
C LEU A 197 -33.06 -19.69 13.86
N GLY A 198 -34.15 -19.54 13.09
CA GLY A 198 -34.25 -18.51 12.05
C GLY A 198 -34.20 -17.09 12.61
N GLN A 199 -34.79 -16.84 13.79
CA GLN A 199 -34.67 -15.54 14.46
C GLN A 199 -33.21 -15.23 14.87
N GLU A 200 -32.49 -16.21 15.39
CA GLU A 200 -31.08 -16.07 15.75
C GLU A 200 -30.22 -15.72 14.52
N PHE A 201 -30.35 -16.45 13.40
CA PHE A 201 -29.65 -16.11 12.16
C PHE A 201 -30.06 -14.76 11.58
N SER A 202 -31.29 -14.32 11.78
CA SER A 202 -31.74 -12.98 11.36
C SER A 202 -30.97 -11.86 12.09
N GLY A 203 -30.65 -12.08 13.38
CA GLY A 203 -29.83 -11.20 14.18
C GLY A 203 -28.40 -11.08 13.61
N TYR A 204 -27.74 -12.21 13.30
CA TYR A 204 -26.41 -12.22 12.69
C TYR A 204 -26.40 -11.55 11.32
N ARG A 205 -27.42 -11.79 10.48
CA ARG A 205 -27.58 -11.06 9.21
C ARG A 205 -27.62 -9.54 9.44
N ARG A 206 -28.40 -9.09 10.43
CA ARG A 206 -28.53 -7.65 10.73
C ARG A 206 -27.21 -7.04 11.19
N GLN A 207 -26.44 -7.75 12.00
CA GLN A 207 -25.12 -7.31 12.42
C GLN A 207 -24.19 -7.10 11.21
N LEU A 208 -24.18 -8.03 10.25
CA LEU A 208 -23.38 -7.89 9.02
C LEU A 208 -23.83 -6.69 8.16
N GLU A 209 -25.15 -6.46 8.01
CA GLU A 209 -25.68 -5.29 7.30
C GLU A 209 -25.15 -3.98 7.91
N MET A 210 -25.19 -3.91 9.24
CA MET A 210 -24.69 -2.72 9.96
C MET A 210 -23.15 -2.58 9.84
N SER A 211 -22.42 -3.69 9.93
CA SER A 211 -20.96 -3.69 9.80
C SER A 211 -20.49 -3.27 8.42
N ILE A 212 -21.11 -3.77 7.35
CA ILE A 212 -20.84 -3.37 5.97
C ILE A 212 -21.04 -1.86 5.82
N LYS A 213 -22.19 -1.34 6.28
CA LYS A 213 -22.47 0.10 6.22
C LYS A 213 -21.45 0.94 7.02
N ALA A 214 -21.02 0.46 8.18
CA ALA A 214 -19.99 1.13 8.97
C ALA A 214 -18.63 1.18 8.25
N ILE A 215 -18.24 0.08 7.60
CA ILE A 215 -17.03 0.01 6.77
C ILE A 215 -17.13 0.99 5.59
N GLU A 216 -18.23 0.95 4.83
CA GLU A 216 -18.46 1.85 3.70
C GLU A 216 -18.37 3.33 4.11
N ASN A 217 -18.95 3.70 5.25
CA ASN A 217 -18.85 5.07 5.79
C ASN A 217 -17.41 5.42 6.18
N ALA A 218 -16.66 4.51 6.80
CA ALA A 218 -15.27 4.75 7.18
C ALA A 218 -14.35 4.90 5.97
N MET A 219 -14.63 4.19 4.86
CA MET A 219 -13.85 4.26 3.63
C MET A 219 -13.87 5.65 2.98
N VAL A 220 -14.86 6.49 3.27
CA VAL A 220 -14.89 7.88 2.77
C VAL A 220 -13.67 8.66 3.22
N GLY A 221 -13.22 8.46 4.47
CA GLY A 221 -11.98 9.06 4.97
C GLY A 221 -10.71 8.52 4.29
N ALA A 222 -10.69 7.24 3.92
CA ALA A 222 -9.56 6.64 3.23
C ALA A 222 -9.41 7.10 1.76
N GLN A 223 -10.41 7.77 1.19
CA GLN A 223 -10.32 8.37 -0.14
C GLN A 223 -9.50 9.66 -0.15
N GLU A 224 -9.33 10.31 0.99
CA GLU A 224 -8.49 11.50 1.12
C GLU A 224 -7.04 11.08 1.34
N ILE A 225 -6.17 11.41 0.38
CA ILE A 225 -4.78 10.99 0.42
C ILE A 225 -3.85 12.18 0.70
N ALA A 226 -2.84 11.94 1.54
CA ALA A 226 -1.91 12.96 1.98
C ALA A 226 -0.87 13.37 0.93
N LEU A 227 -0.78 12.62 -0.19
CA LEU A 227 0.26 12.82 -1.21
C LEU A 227 0.17 14.23 -1.82
N GLY A 228 1.31 14.90 -1.80
CA GLY A 228 1.43 16.30 -2.19
C GLY A 228 1.61 17.24 -1.00
N GLY A 229 1.30 16.79 0.23
CA GLY A 229 1.58 17.55 1.45
C GLY A 229 3.05 17.58 1.82
N THR A 230 3.85 16.63 1.35
CA THR A 230 5.26 16.42 1.64
C THR A 230 5.57 16.29 3.14
N ALA A 231 6.61 16.97 3.64
CA ALA A 231 7.16 16.76 4.99
C ALA A 231 6.18 17.15 6.12
N VAL A 232 5.42 18.22 5.94
CA VAL A 232 4.59 18.85 7.01
C VAL A 232 3.21 19.30 6.55
N GLY A 233 2.77 18.86 5.37
CA GLY A 233 1.43 19.18 4.85
C GLY A 233 1.33 20.49 4.06
N THR A 234 2.44 21.16 3.77
CA THR A 234 2.47 22.47 3.08
C THR A 234 2.85 22.38 1.61
N GLY A 235 3.16 21.17 1.10
CA GLY A 235 3.56 20.99 -0.30
C GLY A 235 4.97 21.50 -0.62
N LEU A 236 5.87 21.61 0.37
CA LEU A 236 7.25 22.04 0.13
C LEU A 236 7.92 21.14 -0.93
N ASN A 237 8.56 21.77 -1.93
CA ASN A 237 9.23 21.11 -3.07
C ASN A 237 8.30 20.40 -4.06
N THR A 238 6.99 20.66 -4.05
CA THR A 238 6.08 20.20 -5.10
C THR A 238 5.83 21.29 -6.14
N PRO A 239 5.68 20.95 -7.43
CA PRO A 239 5.14 21.88 -8.42
C PRO A 239 3.68 22.23 -8.09
N LYS A 240 3.26 23.43 -8.53
CA LYS A 240 1.86 23.85 -8.36
C LYS A 240 0.89 22.89 -9.05
N GLY A 241 -0.14 22.45 -8.34
CA GLY A 241 -1.18 21.54 -8.86
C GLY A 241 -0.79 20.04 -8.77
N TYR A 242 0.35 19.73 -8.14
CA TYR A 242 0.82 18.34 -8.01
C TYR A 242 -0.15 17.46 -7.23
N ALA A 243 -0.65 17.92 -6.08
CA ALA A 243 -1.51 17.12 -5.19
C ALA A 243 -2.80 16.68 -5.87
N GLU A 244 -3.49 17.60 -6.52
CA GLU A 244 -4.75 17.32 -7.23
C GLU A 244 -4.51 16.42 -8.44
N LEU A 245 -3.43 16.66 -9.20
CA LEU A 245 -3.13 15.90 -10.41
C LEU A 245 -2.72 14.46 -10.09
N VAL A 246 -1.88 14.25 -9.05
CA VAL A 246 -1.46 12.90 -8.66
C VAL A 246 -2.62 12.11 -8.09
N ALA A 247 -3.50 12.72 -7.29
CA ALA A 247 -4.71 12.07 -6.77
C ALA A 247 -5.64 11.65 -7.92
N LYS A 248 -5.82 12.50 -8.93
CA LYS A 248 -6.60 12.18 -10.13
C LYS A 248 -5.98 10.99 -10.91
N LYS A 249 -4.66 10.93 -11.04
CA LYS A 249 -3.99 9.80 -11.71
C LYS A 249 -4.13 8.50 -10.92
N ILE A 250 -3.98 8.55 -9.60
CA ILE A 250 -4.22 7.38 -8.73
C ILE A 250 -5.66 6.90 -8.85
N SER A 251 -6.64 7.82 -8.84
CA SER A 251 -8.06 7.48 -9.06
C SER A 251 -8.29 6.77 -10.39
N ALA A 252 -7.67 7.24 -11.46
CA ALA A 252 -7.82 6.64 -12.80
C ALA A 252 -7.14 5.27 -12.87
N GLU A 253 -5.91 5.14 -12.36
CA GLU A 253 -5.14 3.89 -12.37
C GLU A 253 -5.83 2.78 -11.57
N MET A 254 -6.42 3.13 -10.43
CA MET A 254 -7.09 2.19 -9.54
C MET A 254 -8.57 1.98 -9.87
N ALA A 255 -9.17 2.82 -10.71
CA ALA A 255 -10.63 2.92 -10.89
C ALA A 255 -11.37 3.11 -9.55
N MET A 256 -10.80 3.90 -8.62
CA MET A 256 -11.29 4.16 -7.26
C MET A 256 -11.28 5.67 -6.98
N PRO A 257 -12.20 6.21 -6.14
CA PRO A 257 -12.42 7.66 -6.00
C PRO A 257 -11.46 8.31 -4.99
N PHE A 258 -10.17 8.36 -5.28
CA PHE A 258 -9.20 9.09 -4.45
C PHE A 258 -9.19 10.58 -4.76
N ARG A 259 -8.95 11.41 -3.73
CA ARG A 259 -8.81 12.86 -3.84
C ARG A 259 -7.71 13.38 -2.92
N SER A 260 -7.16 14.54 -3.24
CA SER A 260 -6.24 15.26 -2.35
C SER A 260 -6.93 15.65 -1.05
N ALA A 261 -6.22 15.53 0.08
CA ALA A 261 -6.65 16.01 1.39
C ALA A 261 -6.67 17.55 1.45
#